data_5ee33eb15114fde01dbc27beb6840d4d
#
_entry.id   5ee33eb15114fde01dbc27beb6840d4d
#
_cell.length_a   1.000
_cell.length_b   1.000
_cell.length_c   1.000
_cell.angle_alpha   90.00
_cell.angle_beta   90.00
_cell.angle_gamma   90.00
#
_symmetry.space_group_name_H-M   'P 1'
#
loop_
_entity.id
_entity.type
_entity.pdbx_description
1 polymer ?
#
loop_
_entity_poly.entity_id
_entity_poly.type
_entity_poly.pdbx_seq_one_letter_code
_entity_poly.pdbx_strand_id
1 'polypeptide(L)'
;MTAATTIPGKHALVTGGGSGVGRAIARALAEAGVDVTICGRREAELAKVASENDRIRGIAADVTDEAAMASLYKAAEASRGAFDIVVANAGMAGSTPAHKTSLADWQRTLDVNLTGAFLTVKPALAGMTARKSGRIVFIASTAGLKGYAYVAPYVAAKHGVVGLMRALAAETAKSGVTVNAVCPGFVETDMLEESIQRIIEKTGRSAGEARASLASTNPQGRFIQPQEIAEAVLWLCGDAAQSVTGQAISISGGETW
;
A
#
# COMPACT_ATOMS: atom_id res chain seq x y z
N MET A 1 15.40 -5.87 -24.69
CA MET A 1 15.13 -4.67 -23.87
C MET A 1 13.62 -4.49 -23.88
N THR A 2 12.91 -4.82 -22.80
CA THR A 2 11.48 -4.53 -22.66
C THR A 2 11.32 -3.01 -22.58
N ALA A 3 10.46 -2.44 -23.42
CA ALA A 3 10.12 -1.02 -23.35
C ALA A 3 9.61 -0.72 -21.92
N ALA A 4 10.18 0.29 -21.27
CA ALA A 4 9.74 0.71 -19.95
C ALA A 4 8.25 1.12 -20.05
N THR A 5 7.44 0.67 -19.09
CA THR A 5 6.03 1.07 -19.01
C THR A 5 5.98 2.57 -18.77
N THR A 6 5.44 3.33 -19.70
CA THR A 6 5.24 4.78 -19.56
C THR A 6 3.76 5.09 -19.39
N ILE A 7 3.41 5.98 -18.47
CA ILE A 7 2.03 6.38 -18.15
C ILE A 7 1.99 7.93 -18.08
N PRO A 8 2.33 8.65 -19.15
CA PRO A 8 2.48 10.10 -19.09
C PRO A 8 1.14 10.81 -18.89
N GLY A 9 1.19 11.98 -18.24
CA GLY A 9 0.05 12.87 -18.07
C GLY A 9 -1.01 12.38 -17.08
N LYS A 10 -0.68 11.41 -16.23
CA LYS A 10 -1.53 10.91 -15.14
C LYS A 10 -1.11 11.54 -13.81
N HIS A 11 -2.07 11.61 -12.87
CA HIS A 11 -1.82 12.04 -11.50
C HIS A 11 -2.12 10.87 -10.52
N ALA A 12 -1.17 10.57 -9.64
CA ALA A 12 -1.28 9.49 -8.66
C ALA A 12 -1.24 10.01 -7.22
N LEU A 13 -2.03 9.39 -6.34
CA LEU A 13 -1.90 9.47 -4.88
C LEU A 13 -1.26 8.19 -4.36
N VAL A 14 -0.22 8.31 -3.53
CA VAL A 14 0.39 7.18 -2.81
C VAL A 14 0.43 7.50 -1.31
N THR A 15 -0.40 6.82 -0.51
CA THR A 15 -0.38 6.99 0.94
C THR A 15 0.75 6.19 1.59
N GLY A 16 1.35 6.71 2.68
CA GLY A 16 2.57 6.13 3.26
C GLY A 16 3.79 6.25 2.33
N GLY A 17 3.80 7.26 1.45
CA GLY A 17 4.84 7.42 0.41
C GLY A 17 6.20 7.91 0.90
N GLY A 18 6.35 8.23 2.18
CA GLY A 18 7.61 8.74 2.76
C GLY A 18 8.67 7.66 3.04
N SER A 19 8.36 6.37 2.95
CA SER A 19 9.32 5.29 3.25
C SER A 19 8.93 3.96 2.60
N GLY A 20 9.81 2.98 2.64
CA GLY A 20 9.57 1.58 2.30
C GLY A 20 8.90 1.36 0.94
N VAL A 21 7.85 0.56 0.93
CA VAL A 21 7.09 0.20 -0.27
C VAL A 21 6.45 1.43 -0.93
N GLY A 22 5.87 2.34 -0.13
CA GLY A 22 5.24 3.55 -0.66
C GLY A 22 6.21 4.47 -1.40
N ARG A 23 7.44 4.65 -0.87
CA ARG A 23 8.50 5.40 -1.55
C ARG A 23 8.90 4.72 -2.86
N ALA A 24 9.06 3.39 -2.87
CA ALA A 24 9.43 2.65 -4.08
C ALA A 24 8.34 2.79 -5.17
N ILE A 25 7.06 2.69 -4.80
CA ILE A 25 5.93 2.89 -5.70
C ILE A 25 5.93 4.32 -6.25
N ALA A 26 6.09 5.33 -5.39
CA ALA A 26 6.09 6.73 -5.81
C ALA A 26 7.20 7.02 -6.83
N ARG A 27 8.40 6.47 -6.60
CA ARG A 27 9.52 6.59 -7.54
C ARG A 27 9.24 5.91 -8.87
N ALA A 28 8.79 4.66 -8.87
CA ALA A 28 8.50 3.92 -10.09
C ALA A 28 7.42 4.62 -10.95
N LEU A 29 6.36 5.14 -10.31
CA LEU A 29 5.33 5.92 -11.02
C LEU A 29 5.90 7.24 -11.58
N ALA A 30 6.72 7.96 -10.82
CA ALA A 30 7.33 9.21 -11.28
C ALA A 30 8.31 8.97 -12.46
N GLU A 31 9.11 7.93 -12.40
CA GLU A 31 10.01 7.49 -13.47
C GLU A 31 9.24 7.07 -14.74
N ALA A 32 8.01 6.54 -14.59
CA ALA A 32 7.11 6.24 -15.68
C ALA A 32 6.37 7.47 -16.26
N GLY A 33 6.64 8.69 -15.74
CA GLY A 33 6.07 9.94 -16.23
C GLY A 33 4.78 10.39 -15.53
N VAL A 34 4.41 9.75 -14.42
CA VAL A 34 3.23 10.11 -13.61
C VAL A 34 3.59 11.24 -12.64
N ASP A 35 2.72 12.22 -12.48
CA ASP A 35 2.81 13.19 -11.40
C ASP A 35 2.29 12.55 -10.11
N VAL A 36 3.10 12.53 -9.05
CA VAL A 36 2.81 11.76 -7.84
C VAL A 36 2.64 12.68 -6.63
N THR A 37 1.49 12.59 -5.98
CA THR A 37 1.28 13.15 -4.64
C THR A 37 1.49 12.02 -3.63
N ILE A 38 2.45 12.17 -2.74
CA ILE A 38 2.66 11.27 -1.61
C ILE A 38 2.09 11.86 -0.34
N CYS A 39 1.51 11.03 0.53
CA CYS A 39 1.09 11.50 1.84
C CYS A 39 1.55 10.58 2.99
N GLY A 40 1.58 11.17 4.18
CA GLY A 40 1.95 10.54 5.44
C GLY A 40 2.02 11.60 6.53
N ARG A 41 2.32 11.17 7.76
CA ARG A 41 2.34 12.08 8.92
C ARG A 41 3.67 12.81 9.12
N ARG A 42 4.76 12.32 8.56
CA ARG A 42 6.13 12.82 8.79
C ARG A 42 6.56 13.71 7.63
N GLU A 43 6.40 15.02 7.78
CA GLU A 43 6.72 16.01 6.73
C GLU A 43 8.17 15.90 6.23
N ALA A 44 9.14 15.70 7.13
CA ALA A 44 10.56 15.59 6.76
C ALA A 44 10.83 14.39 5.81
N GLU A 45 10.18 13.25 6.06
CA GLU A 45 10.31 12.08 5.19
C GLU A 45 9.65 12.31 3.83
N LEU A 46 8.50 12.98 3.81
CA LEU A 46 7.82 13.35 2.56
C LEU A 46 8.68 14.33 1.75
N ALA A 47 9.25 15.34 2.40
CA ALA A 47 10.11 16.32 1.75
C ALA A 47 11.37 15.66 1.15
N LYS A 48 11.98 14.71 1.88
CA LYS A 48 13.12 13.93 1.40
C LYS A 48 12.78 13.14 0.13
N VAL A 49 11.66 12.44 0.11
CA VAL A 49 11.24 11.67 -1.07
C VAL A 49 10.85 12.60 -2.23
N ALA A 50 10.18 13.72 -1.94
CA ALA A 50 9.83 14.72 -2.96
C ALA A 50 11.06 15.36 -3.62
N SER A 51 12.18 15.49 -2.90
CA SER A 51 13.44 16.03 -3.48
C SER A 51 14.15 15.06 -4.43
N GLU A 52 13.73 13.80 -4.50
CA GLU A 52 14.35 12.79 -5.37
C GLU A 52 13.86 12.88 -6.84
N ASN A 53 12.70 13.48 -7.09
CA ASN A 53 12.12 13.60 -8.43
C ASN A 53 11.09 14.75 -8.46
N ASP A 54 11.21 15.67 -9.41
CA ASP A 54 10.36 16.86 -9.57
C ASP A 54 8.85 16.52 -9.78
N ARG A 55 8.55 15.29 -10.18
CA ARG A 55 7.17 14.81 -10.30
C ARG A 55 6.56 14.40 -8.97
N ILE A 56 7.36 14.27 -7.91
CA ILE A 56 6.86 13.87 -6.58
C ILE A 56 6.62 15.10 -5.72
N ARG A 57 5.44 15.17 -5.10
CA ARG A 57 5.07 16.21 -4.13
C ARG A 57 4.56 15.57 -2.85
N GLY A 58 5.04 16.04 -1.69
CA GLY A 58 4.56 15.62 -0.37
C GLY A 58 3.44 16.51 0.17
N ILE A 59 2.40 15.90 0.73
CA ILE A 59 1.36 16.58 1.52
C ILE A 59 1.16 15.80 2.82
N ALA A 60 1.35 16.47 3.98
CA ALA A 60 1.14 15.82 5.26
C ALA A 60 -0.36 15.59 5.51
N ALA A 61 -0.72 14.35 5.83
CA ALA A 61 -2.07 13.98 6.23
C ALA A 61 -2.05 12.66 7.01
N ASP A 62 -2.98 12.50 7.98
CA ASP A 62 -3.27 11.22 8.60
C ASP A 62 -4.42 10.54 7.83
N VAL A 63 -4.21 9.34 7.35
CA VAL A 63 -5.21 8.58 6.58
C VAL A 63 -6.44 8.21 7.42
N THR A 64 -6.35 8.27 8.75
CA THR A 64 -7.46 7.99 9.67
C THR A 64 -8.37 9.20 9.89
N ASP A 65 -7.95 10.39 9.43
CA ASP A 65 -8.71 11.65 9.54
C ASP A 65 -9.36 11.98 8.18
N GLU A 66 -10.69 11.84 8.11
CA GLU A 66 -11.47 12.09 6.91
C GLU A 66 -11.35 13.56 6.42
N ALA A 67 -11.30 14.52 7.35
CA ALA A 67 -11.17 15.94 7.00
C ALA A 67 -9.77 16.27 6.45
N ALA A 68 -8.72 15.67 7.03
CA ALA A 68 -7.35 15.78 6.51
C ALA A 68 -7.23 15.19 5.11
N MET A 69 -7.84 14.03 4.87
CA MET A 69 -7.86 13.41 3.54
C MET A 69 -8.63 14.25 2.52
N ALA A 70 -9.78 14.81 2.87
CA ALA A 70 -10.53 15.73 1.99
C ALA A 70 -9.73 16.99 1.64
N SER A 71 -9.01 17.55 2.62
CA SER A 71 -8.12 18.71 2.43
C SER A 71 -6.94 18.38 1.51
N LEU A 72 -6.34 17.20 1.67
CA LEU A 72 -5.29 16.69 0.78
C LEU A 72 -5.77 16.60 -0.66
N TYR A 73 -6.92 15.96 -0.91
CA TYR A 73 -7.51 15.86 -2.24
C TYR A 73 -7.71 17.24 -2.87
N LYS A 74 -8.35 18.15 -2.15
CA LYS A 74 -8.59 19.54 -2.63
C LYS A 74 -7.28 20.23 -3.01
N ALA A 75 -6.24 20.15 -2.18
CA ALA A 75 -4.95 20.79 -2.42
C ALA A 75 -4.19 20.16 -3.60
N ALA A 76 -4.19 18.84 -3.70
CA ALA A 76 -3.51 18.10 -4.75
C ALA A 76 -4.17 18.32 -6.12
N GLU A 77 -5.49 18.19 -6.18
CA GLU A 77 -6.27 18.36 -7.42
C GLU A 77 -6.24 19.79 -7.96
N ALA A 78 -6.20 20.80 -7.08
CA ALA A 78 -6.05 22.20 -7.49
C ALA A 78 -4.71 22.46 -8.20
N SER A 79 -3.67 21.67 -7.93
CA SER A 79 -2.34 21.87 -8.49
C SER A 79 -2.02 21.00 -9.71
N ARG A 80 -2.59 19.79 -9.80
CA ARG A 80 -2.22 18.76 -10.80
C ARG A 80 -3.41 18.07 -11.45
N GLY A 81 -4.64 18.52 -11.16
CA GLY A 81 -5.86 17.88 -11.63
C GLY A 81 -6.25 16.65 -10.81
N ALA A 82 -7.38 16.05 -11.17
CA ALA A 82 -7.94 14.91 -10.48
C ALA A 82 -7.04 13.66 -10.55
N PHE A 83 -7.06 12.85 -9.49
CA PHE A 83 -6.28 11.62 -9.46
C PHE A 83 -6.80 10.58 -10.47
N ASP A 84 -5.91 10.03 -11.28
CA ASP A 84 -6.13 8.90 -12.17
C ASP A 84 -5.76 7.56 -11.50
N ILE A 85 -4.83 7.61 -10.56
CA ILE A 85 -4.28 6.46 -9.84
C ILE A 85 -4.35 6.74 -8.34
N VAL A 86 -4.87 5.79 -7.57
CA VAL A 86 -4.84 5.87 -6.10
C VAL A 86 -4.25 4.58 -5.54
N VAL A 87 -3.14 4.71 -4.81
CA VAL A 87 -2.47 3.61 -4.12
C VAL A 87 -2.65 3.77 -2.62
N ALA A 88 -3.52 2.95 -2.03
CA ALA A 88 -3.75 2.88 -0.59
C ALA A 88 -2.69 1.95 0.04
N ASN A 89 -1.53 2.55 0.41
CA ASN A 89 -0.38 1.82 0.93
C ASN A 89 -0.12 2.06 2.42
N ALA A 90 -0.56 3.17 3.00
CA ALA A 90 -0.33 3.46 4.43
C ALA A 90 -0.78 2.29 5.31
N GLY A 91 0.05 1.93 6.27
CA GLY A 91 -0.22 0.81 7.16
C GLY A 91 0.72 0.74 8.35
N MET A 92 0.35 -0.08 9.32
CA MET A 92 1.16 -0.41 10.48
C MET A 92 0.95 -1.87 10.89
N ALA A 93 1.95 -2.47 11.52
CA ALA A 93 1.86 -3.82 12.08
C ALA A 93 2.30 -3.83 13.54
N GLY A 94 1.53 -4.51 14.37
CA GLY A 94 1.86 -4.83 15.77
C GLY A 94 1.85 -6.34 15.95
N SER A 95 2.52 -6.86 16.98
CA SER A 95 2.52 -8.30 17.33
C SER A 95 2.27 -8.49 18.82
N THR A 96 1.14 -9.11 19.13
CA THR A 96 0.70 -9.39 20.51
C THR A 96 -0.20 -10.64 20.50
N PRO A 97 -0.08 -11.56 21.49
CA PRO A 97 -1.04 -12.65 21.65
C PRO A 97 -2.47 -12.13 21.71
N ALA A 98 -3.41 -12.77 21.02
CA ALA A 98 -4.78 -12.28 20.90
C ALA A 98 -5.46 -11.95 22.25
N HIS A 99 -5.25 -12.80 23.28
CA HIS A 99 -5.81 -12.62 24.63
C HIS A 99 -5.17 -11.43 25.40
N LYS A 100 -4.06 -10.85 24.91
CA LYS A 100 -3.38 -9.67 25.45
C LYS A 100 -3.55 -8.43 24.59
N THR A 101 -4.21 -8.55 23.46
CA THR A 101 -4.46 -7.41 22.56
C THR A 101 -5.53 -6.50 23.20
N SER A 102 -5.18 -5.25 23.48
CA SER A 102 -6.14 -4.27 23.98
C SER A 102 -7.15 -3.88 22.87
N LEU A 103 -8.37 -3.47 23.29
CA LEU A 103 -9.33 -2.93 22.32
C LEU A 103 -8.80 -1.69 21.60
N ALA A 104 -8.00 -0.86 22.30
CA ALA A 104 -7.36 0.31 21.69
C ALA A 104 -6.36 -0.06 20.60
N ASP A 105 -5.51 -1.07 20.82
CA ASP A 105 -4.57 -1.55 19.79
C ASP A 105 -5.29 -2.23 18.61
N TRP A 106 -6.37 -2.97 18.91
CA TRP A 106 -7.25 -3.53 17.89
C TRP A 106 -7.81 -2.41 17.01
N GLN A 107 -8.48 -1.44 17.63
CA GLN A 107 -9.13 -0.35 16.90
C GLN A 107 -8.13 0.47 16.09
N ARG A 108 -7.01 0.87 16.71
CA ARG A 108 -5.94 1.61 16.02
C ARG A 108 -5.41 0.85 14.79
N THR A 109 -5.28 -0.47 14.88
CA THR A 109 -4.81 -1.28 13.75
C THR A 109 -5.84 -1.30 12.62
N LEU A 110 -7.12 -1.43 12.94
CA LEU A 110 -8.21 -1.34 11.96
C LEU A 110 -8.31 0.05 11.35
N ASP A 111 -8.21 1.10 12.18
CA ASP A 111 -8.33 2.49 11.72
C ASP A 111 -7.26 2.80 10.68
N VAL A 112 -5.99 2.47 10.94
CA VAL A 112 -4.91 2.76 10.01
C VAL A 112 -4.98 1.88 8.76
N ASN A 113 -5.13 0.54 8.93
CA ASN A 113 -4.96 -0.39 7.81
C ASN A 113 -6.23 -0.59 6.97
N LEU A 114 -7.41 -0.42 7.52
CA LEU A 114 -8.69 -0.67 6.84
C LEU A 114 -9.48 0.62 6.63
N THR A 115 -9.82 1.34 7.70
CA THR A 115 -10.55 2.62 7.59
C THR A 115 -9.75 3.64 6.78
N GLY A 116 -8.45 3.78 7.06
CA GLY A 116 -7.56 4.67 6.32
C GLY A 116 -7.42 4.30 4.84
N ALA A 117 -7.42 3.01 4.52
CA ALA A 117 -7.44 2.56 3.12
C ALA A 117 -8.76 2.95 2.42
N PHE A 118 -9.90 2.81 3.09
CA PHE A 118 -11.20 3.26 2.58
C PHE A 118 -11.23 4.78 2.39
N LEU A 119 -10.81 5.57 3.39
CA LEU A 119 -10.77 7.04 3.32
C LEU A 119 -9.80 7.53 2.25
N THR A 120 -8.77 6.76 1.94
CA THR A 120 -7.83 7.06 0.85
C THR A 120 -8.51 6.99 -0.52
N VAL A 121 -9.37 6.00 -0.77
CA VAL A 121 -9.95 5.77 -2.11
C VAL A 121 -11.32 6.43 -2.29
N LYS A 122 -12.09 6.59 -1.23
CA LYS A 122 -13.47 7.12 -1.25
C LYS A 122 -13.61 8.43 -2.06
N PRO A 123 -12.75 9.45 -1.90
CA PRO A 123 -12.94 10.73 -2.60
C PRO A 123 -12.72 10.62 -4.12
N ALA A 124 -11.90 9.67 -4.60
CA ALA A 124 -11.60 9.51 -6.03
C ALA A 124 -12.71 8.78 -6.80
N LEU A 125 -13.50 7.92 -6.14
CA LEU A 125 -14.42 6.97 -6.79
C LEU A 125 -15.42 7.66 -7.72
N ALA A 126 -16.13 8.69 -7.25
CA ALA A 126 -17.15 9.37 -8.05
C ALA A 126 -16.55 10.01 -9.31
N GLY A 127 -15.42 10.70 -9.17
CA GLY A 127 -14.72 11.33 -10.28
C GLY A 127 -14.18 10.32 -11.30
N MET A 128 -13.56 9.24 -10.84
CA MET A 128 -13.06 8.15 -11.70
C MET A 128 -14.20 7.48 -12.47
N THR A 129 -15.32 7.18 -11.79
CA THR A 129 -16.51 6.56 -12.40
C THR A 129 -17.13 7.47 -13.45
N ALA A 130 -17.25 8.78 -13.18
CA ALA A 130 -17.79 9.75 -14.13
C ALA A 130 -16.91 9.88 -15.38
N ARG A 131 -15.58 9.87 -15.22
CA ARG A 131 -14.61 9.91 -16.33
C ARG A 131 -14.44 8.58 -17.05
N LYS A 132 -15.03 7.51 -16.52
CA LYS A 132 -14.86 6.12 -16.99
C LYS A 132 -13.40 5.70 -17.09
N SER A 133 -12.57 6.13 -16.16
CA SER A 133 -11.13 5.85 -16.11
C SER A 133 -10.61 6.01 -14.70
N GLY A 134 -9.85 5.05 -14.23
CA GLY A 134 -9.20 5.08 -12.93
C GLY A 134 -8.46 3.77 -12.60
N ARG A 135 -7.46 3.87 -11.73
CA ARG A 135 -6.71 2.72 -11.21
C ARG A 135 -6.62 2.84 -9.70
N ILE A 136 -7.15 1.86 -8.99
CA ILE A 136 -7.09 1.78 -7.53
C ILE A 136 -6.31 0.53 -7.16
N VAL A 137 -5.24 0.70 -6.38
CA VAL A 137 -4.41 -0.41 -5.90
C VAL A 137 -4.29 -0.32 -4.39
N PHE A 138 -4.69 -1.37 -3.70
CA PHE A 138 -4.48 -1.53 -2.27
C PHE A 138 -3.19 -2.32 -2.03
N ILE A 139 -2.34 -1.84 -1.12
CA ILE A 139 -1.24 -2.65 -0.60
C ILE A 139 -1.77 -3.41 0.62
N ALA A 140 -2.21 -4.64 0.37
CA ALA A 140 -2.69 -5.54 1.41
C ALA A 140 -1.50 -6.26 2.09
N SER A 141 -1.48 -7.57 2.11
CA SER A 141 -0.42 -8.45 2.64
C SER A 141 -0.82 -9.90 2.36
N THR A 142 0.11 -10.84 2.42
CA THR A 142 -0.20 -12.28 2.60
C THR A 142 -1.10 -12.51 3.84
N ALA A 143 -1.03 -11.62 4.83
CA ALA A 143 -1.95 -11.59 5.99
C ALA A 143 -3.41 -11.24 5.62
N GLY A 144 -3.70 -10.82 4.41
CA GLY A 144 -5.04 -10.69 3.87
C GLY A 144 -5.52 -11.95 3.13
N LEU A 145 -4.67 -12.97 2.99
CA LEU A 145 -4.94 -14.22 2.28
C LEU A 145 -4.89 -15.44 3.20
N LYS A 146 -4.11 -15.36 4.29
CA LYS A 146 -3.99 -16.42 5.31
C LYS A 146 -3.81 -15.84 6.70
N GLY A 147 -3.94 -16.68 7.74
CA GLY A 147 -3.71 -16.31 9.13
C GLY A 147 -2.23 -16.35 9.53
N TYR A 148 -1.86 -15.49 10.46
CA TYR A 148 -0.55 -15.50 11.15
C TYR A 148 -0.76 -15.38 12.65
N ALA A 149 0.06 -16.10 13.41
CA ALA A 149 0.04 -16.04 14.87
C ALA A 149 0.49 -14.65 15.36
N TYR A 150 -0.11 -14.21 16.45
CA TYR A 150 0.25 -12.99 17.18
C TYR A 150 -0.02 -11.65 16.48
N VAL A 151 -0.70 -11.65 15.34
CA VAL A 151 -1.03 -10.43 14.57
C VAL A 151 -2.51 -10.37 14.20
N ALA A 152 -3.41 -10.86 15.07
CA ALA A 152 -4.84 -10.98 14.79
C ALA A 152 -5.50 -9.67 14.29
N PRO A 153 -5.26 -8.48 14.88
CA PRO A 153 -5.83 -7.23 14.35
C PRO A 153 -5.36 -6.92 12.93
N TYR A 154 -4.10 -7.16 12.64
CA TYR A 154 -3.51 -6.92 11.31
C TYR A 154 -4.08 -7.87 10.26
N VAL A 155 -4.20 -9.17 10.60
CA VAL A 155 -4.83 -10.18 9.72
C VAL A 155 -6.28 -9.78 9.42
N ALA A 156 -7.07 -9.41 10.45
CA ALA A 156 -8.44 -8.96 10.28
C ALA A 156 -8.54 -7.72 9.37
N ALA A 157 -7.69 -6.72 9.59
CA ALA A 157 -7.65 -5.51 8.78
C ALA A 157 -7.30 -5.82 7.31
N LYS A 158 -6.27 -6.65 7.06
CA LYS A 158 -5.82 -6.95 5.69
C LYS A 158 -6.80 -7.87 4.93
N HIS A 159 -7.51 -8.80 5.62
CA HIS A 159 -8.65 -9.50 5.03
C HIS A 159 -9.78 -8.53 4.70
N GLY A 160 -10.06 -7.57 5.59
CA GLY A 160 -11.02 -6.49 5.33
C GLY A 160 -10.66 -5.66 4.10
N VAL A 161 -9.39 -5.31 3.90
CA VAL A 161 -8.91 -4.60 2.70
C VAL A 161 -9.16 -5.42 1.43
N VAL A 162 -8.88 -6.72 1.44
CA VAL A 162 -9.15 -7.61 0.29
C VAL A 162 -10.67 -7.69 0.01
N GLY A 163 -11.49 -7.76 1.07
CA GLY A 163 -12.95 -7.70 0.95
C GLY A 163 -13.44 -6.37 0.37
N LEU A 164 -12.93 -5.24 0.88
CA LEU A 164 -13.22 -3.89 0.37
C LEU A 164 -12.85 -3.76 -1.11
N MET A 165 -11.65 -4.20 -1.47
CA MET A 165 -11.15 -4.19 -2.85
C MET A 165 -12.12 -4.92 -3.79
N ARG A 166 -12.55 -6.13 -3.42
CA ARG A 166 -13.49 -6.93 -4.22
C ARG A 166 -14.86 -6.26 -4.36
N ALA A 167 -15.38 -5.66 -3.29
CA ALA A 167 -16.64 -4.92 -3.31
C ALA A 167 -16.56 -3.73 -4.27
N LEU A 168 -15.51 -2.91 -4.17
CA LEU A 168 -15.31 -1.77 -5.06
C LEU A 168 -15.06 -2.20 -6.51
N ALA A 169 -14.34 -3.31 -6.75
CA ALA A 169 -14.16 -3.85 -8.09
C ALA A 169 -15.50 -4.26 -8.74
N ALA A 170 -16.37 -4.90 -7.99
CA ALA A 170 -17.72 -5.27 -8.47
C ALA A 170 -18.58 -4.03 -8.76
N GLU A 171 -18.52 -3.02 -7.87
CA GLU A 171 -19.27 -1.77 -8.01
C GLU A 171 -18.82 -0.95 -9.23
N THR A 172 -17.52 -0.94 -9.53
CA THR A 172 -16.93 -0.14 -10.61
C THR A 172 -16.71 -0.90 -11.93
N ALA A 173 -17.04 -2.17 -12.01
CA ALA A 173 -16.73 -3.04 -13.15
C ALA A 173 -17.16 -2.49 -14.52
N LYS A 174 -18.26 -1.72 -14.57
CA LYS A 174 -18.80 -1.14 -15.81
C LYS A 174 -18.31 0.29 -16.08
N SER A 175 -17.45 0.84 -15.22
CA SER A 175 -17.04 2.24 -15.28
C SER A 175 -15.63 2.46 -15.84
N GLY A 176 -14.94 1.42 -16.32
CA GLY A 176 -13.56 1.53 -16.79
C GLY A 176 -12.52 1.75 -15.67
N VAL A 177 -12.95 1.69 -14.40
CA VAL A 177 -12.07 1.74 -13.21
C VAL A 177 -11.69 0.33 -12.82
N THR A 178 -10.40 0.07 -12.63
CA THR A 178 -9.93 -1.20 -12.06
C THR A 178 -9.53 -1.04 -10.60
N VAL A 179 -9.87 -2.04 -9.79
CA VAL A 179 -9.57 -2.06 -8.35
C VAL A 179 -8.91 -3.39 -8.01
N ASN A 180 -7.66 -3.36 -7.55
CA ASN A 180 -6.89 -4.56 -7.24
C ASN A 180 -6.14 -4.41 -5.91
N ALA A 181 -5.66 -5.52 -5.37
CA ALA A 181 -4.77 -5.55 -4.22
C ALA A 181 -3.45 -6.26 -4.58
N VAL A 182 -2.34 -5.70 -4.17
CA VAL A 182 -1.05 -6.40 -4.10
C VAL A 182 -0.88 -6.89 -2.68
N CYS A 183 -0.53 -8.16 -2.51
CA CYS A 183 -0.43 -8.86 -1.24
C CYS A 183 1.02 -9.33 -1.01
N PRO A 184 1.90 -8.45 -0.51
CA PRO A 184 3.29 -8.81 -0.25
C PRO A 184 3.46 -9.81 0.90
N GLY A 185 4.49 -10.65 0.82
CA GLY A 185 5.09 -11.29 1.98
C GLY A 185 5.92 -10.31 2.81
N PHE A 186 6.98 -10.78 3.50
CA PHE A 186 7.90 -9.90 4.21
C PHE A 186 8.78 -9.12 3.23
N VAL A 187 8.67 -7.78 3.28
CA VAL A 187 9.40 -6.85 2.40
C VAL A 187 10.55 -6.21 3.16
N GLU A 188 11.71 -6.07 2.53
CA GLU A 188 12.92 -5.43 3.08
C GLU A 188 12.68 -3.92 3.31
N THR A 189 12.25 -3.55 4.51
CA THR A 189 11.83 -2.19 4.90
C THR A 189 12.07 -1.97 6.39
N ASP A 190 11.99 -0.73 6.86
CA ASP A 190 12.06 -0.38 8.29
C ASP A 190 11.05 -1.18 9.12
N MET A 191 9.85 -1.45 8.60
CA MET A 191 8.82 -2.26 9.26
C MET A 191 9.28 -3.70 9.50
N LEU A 192 10.09 -4.26 8.60
CA LEU A 192 10.70 -5.58 8.79
C LEU A 192 11.74 -5.51 9.93
N GLU A 193 12.60 -4.49 9.93
CA GLU A 193 13.62 -4.33 10.99
C GLU A 193 12.97 -4.15 12.37
N GLU A 194 11.88 -3.38 12.47
CA GLU A 194 11.08 -3.29 13.70
C GLU A 194 10.50 -4.64 14.13
N SER A 195 10.15 -5.50 13.17
CA SER A 195 9.61 -6.84 13.45
C SER A 195 10.72 -7.77 13.93
N ILE A 196 11.90 -7.71 13.33
CA ILE A 196 13.10 -8.44 13.75
C ILE A 196 13.48 -8.02 15.16
N GLN A 197 13.56 -6.71 15.44
CA GLN A 197 13.89 -6.19 16.77
C GLN A 197 12.91 -6.69 17.85
N ARG A 198 11.61 -6.70 17.55
CA ARG A 198 10.60 -7.25 18.47
C ARG A 198 10.79 -8.74 18.76
N ILE A 199 11.23 -9.54 17.78
CA ILE A 199 11.53 -10.94 17.98
C ILE A 199 12.73 -11.09 18.92
N ILE A 200 13.81 -10.33 18.69
CA ILE A 200 15.00 -10.32 19.53
C ILE A 200 14.63 -10.01 20.98
N GLU A 201 13.90 -8.92 21.21
CA GLU A 201 13.47 -8.47 22.55
C GLU A 201 12.59 -9.50 23.28
N LYS A 202 11.69 -10.17 22.55
CA LYS A 202 10.76 -11.13 23.17
C LYS A 202 11.32 -12.53 23.34
N THR A 203 12.32 -12.93 22.56
CA THR A 203 12.79 -14.33 22.52
C THR A 203 14.24 -14.51 22.90
N GLY A 204 15.03 -13.43 22.96
CA GLY A 204 16.48 -13.49 23.19
C GLY A 204 17.29 -14.08 22.02
N ARG A 205 16.65 -14.31 20.85
CA ARG A 205 17.35 -14.79 19.65
C ARG A 205 18.30 -13.74 19.09
N SER A 206 19.33 -14.18 18.40
CA SER A 206 20.19 -13.28 17.63
C SER A 206 19.44 -12.65 16.45
N ALA A 207 19.92 -11.51 15.96
CA ALA A 207 19.36 -10.85 14.78
C ALA A 207 19.35 -11.77 13.54
N GLY A 208 20.41 -12.58 13.36
CA GLY A 208 20.49 -13.54 12.27
C GLY A 208 19.42 -14.63 12.35
N GLU A 209 19.17 -15.19 13.53
CA GLU A 209 18.13 -16.23 13.75
C GLU A 209 16.73 -15.65 13.56
N ALA A 210 16.46 -14.43 14.06
CA ALA A 210 15.19 -13.76 13.90
C ALA A 210 14.92 -13.47 12.41
N ARG A 211 15.92 -12.97 11.69
CA ARG A 211 15.86 -12.69 10.25
C ARG A 211 15.64 -13.94 9.43
N ALA A 212 16.40 -15.00 9.70
CA ALA A 212 16.26 -16.31 9.03
C ALA A 212 14.86 -16.92 9.26
N SER A 213 14.32 -16.81 10.48
CA SER A 213 12.98 -17.30 10.82
C SER A 213 11.88 -16.58 10.02
N LEU A 214 11.99 -15.27 9.77
CA LEU A 214 11.03 -14.55 8.94
C LEU A 214 11.24 -14.86 7.45
N ALA A 215 12.49 -14.93 6.98
CA ALA A 215 12.79 -15.24 5.58
C ALA A 215 12.32 -16.65 5.19
N SER A 216 12.32 -17.61 6.12
CA SER A 216 11.87 -18.99 5.87
C SER A 216 10.38 -19.13 5.58
N THR A 217 9.57 -18.11 5.84
CA THR A 217 8.15 -18.10 5.45
C THR A 217 7.98 -17.96 3.92
N ASN A 218 8.95 -17.34 3.24
CA ASN A 218 9.01 -17.28 1.80
C ASN A 218 9.74 -18.53 1.26
N PRO A 219 9.10 -19.37 0.44
CA PRO A 219 9.75 -20.56 -0.17
C PRO A 219 11.04 -20.25 -0.94
N GLN A 220 11.23 -19.02 -1.46
CA GLN A 220 12.48 -18.60 -2.09
C GLN A 220 13.58 -18.28 -1.07
N GLY A 221 13.33 -18.33 0.24
CA GLY A 221 14.31 -18.11 1.30
C GLY A 221 14.86 -16.67 1.39
N ARG A 222 14.15 -15.69 0.87
CA ARG A 222 14.56 -14.27 0.86
C ARG A 222 13.42 -13.32 1.22
N PHE A 223 13.72 -12.10 1.54
CA PHE A 223 12.72 -11.03 1.61
C PHE A 223 12.41 -10.47 0.23
N ILE A 224 11.17 -10.02 0.06
CA ILE A 224 10.73 -9.31 -1.14
C ILE A 224 11.36 -7.92 -1.15
N GLN A 225 11.82 -7.45 -2.30
CA GLN A 225 12.34 -6.09 -2.41
C GLN A 225 11.19 -5.11 -2.68
N PRO A 226 11.22 -3.89 -2.12
CA PRO A 226 10.19 -2.87 -2.38
C PRO A 226 9.94 -2.62 -3.87
N GLN A 227 10.97 -2.74 -4.70
CA GLN A 227 10.90 -2.60 -6.15
C GLN A 227 10.00 -3.66 -6.81
N GLU A 228 10.01 -4.90 -6.31
CA GLU A 228 9.15 -5.97 -6.85
C GLU A 228 7.67 -5.62 -6.66
N ILE A 229 7.33 -4.95 -5.55
CA ILE A 229 5.98 -4.47 -5.31
C ILE A 229 5.67 -3.26 -6.21
N ALA A 230 6.61 -2.33 -6.36
CA ALA A 230 6.44 -1.15 -7.19
C ALA A 230 6.21 -1.51 -8.66
N GLU A 231 6.94 -2.48 -9.20
CA GLU A 231 6.74 -2.97 -10.57
C GLU A 231 5.36 -3.62 -10.78
N ALA A 232 4.88 -4.40 -9.80
CA ALA A 232 3.54 -4.97 -9.85
C ALA A 232 2.45 -3.88 -9.83
N VAL A 233 2.62 -2.85 -9.02
CA VAL A 233 1.71 -1.68 -8.99
C VAL A 233 1.76 -0.93 -10.31
N LEU A 234 2.95 -0.67 -10.86
CA LEU A 234 3.14 0.01 -12.14
C LEU A 234 2.42 -0.74 -13.27
N TRP A 235 2.57 -2.07 -13.33
CA TRP A 235 1.86 -2.90 -14.29
C TRP A 235 0.33 -2.79 -14.14
N LEU A 236 -0.20 -2.86 -12.91
CA LEU A 236 -1.63 -2.71 -12.65
C LEU A 236 -2.19 -1.34 -13.03
N CYS A 237 -1.36 -0.30 -13.02
CA CYS A 237 -1.73 1.05 -13.44
C CYS A 237 -1.67 1.26 -14.96
N GLY A 238 -0.98 0.39 -15.68
CA GLY A 238 -0.82 0.47 -17.14
C GLY A 238 -2.01 -0.08 -17.92
N ASP A 239 -2.01 0.19 -19.22
CA ASP A 239 -3.07 -0.25 -20.13
C ASP A 239 -3.09 -1.76 -20.34
N ALA A 240 -1.96 -2.45 -20.18
CA ALA A 240 -1.87 -3.90 -20.25
C ALA A 240 -2.70 -4.63 -19.19
N ALA A 241 -3.09 -3.95 -18.10
CA ALA A 241 -3.88 -4.51 -17.01
C ALA A 241 -5.36 -4.07 -17.02
N GLN A 242 -5.89 -3.55 -18.14
CA GLN A 242 -7.28 -3.03 -18.22
C GLN A 242 -8.36 -4.05 -17.85
N SER A 243 -8.11 -5.32 -18.09
CA SER A 243 -9.04 -6.41 -17.76
C SER A 243 -8.75 -7.07 -16.41
N VAL A 244 -7.77 -6.54 -15.65
CA VAL A 244 -7.42 -7.04 -14.32
C VAL A 244 -8.13 -6.18 -13.28
N THR A 245 -9.19 -6.71 -12.67
CA THR A 245 -9.92 -6.06 -11.57
C THR A 245 -10.44 -7.11 -10.58
N GLY A 246 -10.56 -6.75 -9.30
CA GLY A 246 -10.98 -7.65 -8.23
C GLY A 246 -9.94 -8.69 -7.81
N GLN A 247 -8.68 -8.54 -8.23
CA GLN A 247 -7.62 -9.51 -7.99
C GLN A 247 -6.80 -9.15 -6.75
N ALA A 248 -6.48 -10.17 -5.95
CA ALA A 248 -5.54 -10.11 -4.84
C ALA A 248 -4.24 -10.82 -5.28
N ILE A 249 -3.26 -10.04 -5.74
CA ILE A 249 -2.04 -10.55 -6.36
C ILE A 249 -0.96 -10.74 -5.30
N SER A 250 -0.58 -11.99 -5.05
CA SER A 250 0.47 -12.32 -4.09
C SER A 250 1.86 -12.08 -4.68
N ILE A 251 2.68 -11.29 -3.98
CA ILE A 251 4.11 -11.13 -4.25
C ILE A 251 4.86 -11.66 -3.01
N SER A 252 5.02 -12.97 -2.94
CA SER A 252 5.43 -13.63 -1.70
C SER A 252 6.44 -14.78 -1.89
N GLY A 253 6.93 -14.97 -3.14
CA GLY A 253 7.83 -16.07 -3.45
C GLY A 253 7.20 -17.46 -3.30
N GLY A 254 5.86 -17.56 -3.39
CA GLY A 254 5.13 -18.82 -3.24
C GLY A 254 4.60 -19.08 -1.83
N GLU A 255 4.65 -18.12 -0.92
CA GLU A 255 4.07 -18.27 0.43
C GLU A 255 2.54 -18.41 0.41
N THR A 256 1.89 -17.76 -0.56
CA THR A 256 0.44 -17.85 -0.81
C THR A 256 0.18 -17.91 -2.31
N TRP A 257 -0.90 -18.59 -2.72
CA TRP A 257 -1.42 -18.71 -4.08
C TRP A 257 -2.95 -18.60 -4.08
#